data_9e225b3c1a8b10f9ecbfff1086220a10
#
_entry.id   9e225b3c1a8b10f9ecbfff1086220a10
#
_cell.length_a   1.000
_cell.length_b   1.000
_cell.length_c   1.000
_cell.angle_alpha   90.00
_cell.angle_beta   90.00
_cell.angle_gamma   90.00
#
_symmetry.space_group_name_H-M   'P 1'
#
loop_
_entity.id
_entity.type
_entity.pdbx_description
1 polymer ?
#
loop_
_entity_poly.entity_id
_entity_poly.type
_entity_poly.pdbx_seq_one_letter_code
_entity_poly.pdbx_strand_id
1 'polypeptide(L)'
;MSFIFRAYHAMQRSRPMSTRSGLPTAATYVFVNMIKKLRQDFTPRYFAAVFDPSGAVFRDERAQAMGMLRKWNSKLQSFEDVSYEGYKAKRESMPEDLRRQVPYIRRSLEALHIPILEVLGFEADDVIGTLAREAAELGH
;
A
#
# COMPACT_ATOMS: atom_id res chain seq x y z
N MET A 1 5.91 0.87 1.89
CA MET A 1 5.75 0.50 0.46
C MET A 1 4.90 -0.75 0.41
N SER A 2 3.82 -0.75 -0.34
CA SER A 2 2.86 -1.84 -0.37
C SER A 2 3.41 -3.12 -1.05
N PHE A 3 2.84 -4.27 -0.73
CA PHE A 3 3.16 -5.55 -1.38
C PHE A 3 2.97 -5.51 -2.90
N ILE A 4 2.02 -4.71 -3.38
CA ILE A 4 1.74 -4.51 -4.81
C ILE A 4 2.96 -3.89 -5.51
N PHE A 5 3.53 -2.83 -4.96
CA PHE A 5 4.74 -2.21 -5.50
C PHE A 5 5.95 -3.15 -5.44
N ARG A 6 6.10 -3.92 -4.36
CA ARG A 6 7.17 -4.95 -4.29
C ARG A 6 7.03 -5.97 -5.40
N ALA A 7 5.81 -6.47 -5.64
CA ALA A 7 5.53 -7.41 -6.71
C ALA A 7 5.84 -6.81 -8.09
N TYR A 8 5.48 -5.56 -8.31
CA TYR A 8 5.77 -4.83 -9.55
C TYR A 8 7.28 -4.69 -9.78
N HIS A 9 8.01 -4.18 -8.81
CA HIS A 9 9.46 -3.96 -8.95
C HIS A 9 10.26 -5.26 -9.05
N ALA A 10 9.80 -6.35 -8.43
CA ALA A 10 10.45 -7.65 -8.53
C ALA A 10 10.55 -8.14 -9.99
N MET A 11 9.62 -7.74 -10.83
CA MET A 11 9.56 -8.19 -12.23
C MET A 11 10.12 -7.17 -13.24
N GLN A 12 10.46 -5.94 -12.85
CA GLN A 12 11.00 -4.94 -13.77
C GLN A 12 12.30 -5.36 -14.47
N ARG A 13 13.07 -6.25 -13.85
CA ARG A 13 14.33 -6.80 -14.39
C ARG A 13 14.13 -8.12 -15.14
N SER A 14 12.91 -8.62 -15.18
CA SER A 14 12.57 -9.91 -15.78
C SER A 14 11.85 -9.72 -17.10
N ARG A 15 11.62 -10.84 -17.80
CA ARG A 15 10.89 -10.83 -19.06
C ARG A 15 9.47 -10.29 -18.85
N PRO A 16 9.00 -9.33 -19.68
CA PRO A 16 7.65 -8.80 -19.55
C PRO A 16 6.62 -9.93 -19.73
N MET A 17 5.65 -9.98 -18.82
CA MET A 17 4.54 -10.93 -18.86
C MET A 17 3.26 -10.19 -19.20
N SER A 18 2.56 -10.65 -20.22
CA SER A 18 1.27 -10.12 -20.64
C SER A 18 0.36 -11.21 -21.18
N THR A 19 -0.93 -10.94 -21.21
CA THR A 19 -1.91 -11.76 -21.94
C THR A 19 -1.71 -11.60 -23.44
N ARG A 20 -2.38 -12.45 -24.24
CA ARG A 20 -2.42 -12.31 -25.69
C ARG A 20 -3.01 -10.96 -26.16
N SER A 21 -3.89 -10.37 -25.36
CA SER A 21 -4.49 -9.05 -25.60
C SER A 21 -3.61 -7.87 -25.13
N GLY A 22 -2.37 -8.11 -24.66
CA GLY A 22 -1.45 -7.07 -24.24
C GLY A 22 -1.68 -6.52 -22.83
N LEU A 23 -2.53 -7.18 -22.00
CA LEU A 23 -2.68 -6.79 -20.60
C LEU A 23 -1.45 -7.24 -19.81
N PRO A 24 -0.73 -6.35 -19.11
CA PRO A 24 0.38 -6.74 -18.26
C PRO A 24 -0.11 -7.60 -17.08
N THR A 25 0.65 -8.65 -16.72
CA THR A 25 0.25 -9.62 -15.68
C THR A 25 1.35 -9.91 -14.66
N ALA A 26 2.54 -9.35 -14.86
CA ALA A 26 3.72 -9.65 -14.06
C ALA A 26 3.52 -9.36 -12.56
N ALA A 27 3.01 -8.17 -12.22
CA ALA A 27 2.78 -7.78 -10.82
C ALA A 27 1.69 -8.65 -10.18
N THR A 28 0.61 -8.95 -10.91
CA THR A 28 -0.47 -9.84 -10.43
C THR A 28 0.07 -11.23 -10.14
N TYR A 29 0.87 -11.80 -11.04
CA TYR A 29 1.47 -13.13 -10.87
C TYR A 29 2.36 -13.19 -9.62
N VAL A 30 3.29 -12.23 -9.48
CA VAL A 30 4.19 -12.20 -8.32
C VAL A 30 3.43 -11.98 -7.03
N PHE A 31 2.46 -11.04 -7.03
CA PHE A 31 1.64 -10.76 -5.86
C PHE A 31 0.89 -12.00 -5.37
N VAL A 32 0.23 -12.73 -6.27
CA VAL A 32 -0.50 -13.96 -5.91
C VAL A 32 0.45 -15.02 -5.32
N ASN A 33 1.65 -15.17 -5.90
CA ASN A 33 2.63 -16.12 -5.37
C ASN A 33 3.16 -15.68 -4.00
N MET A 34 3.39 -14.39 -3.78
CA MET A 34 3.77 -13.86 -2.46
C MET A 34 2.69 -14.13 -1.41
N ILE A 35 1.41 -13.92 -1.73
CA ILE A 35 0.29 -14.19 -0.84
C ILE A 35 0.18 -15.69 -0.50
N LYS A 36 0.28 -16.55 -1.51
CA LYS A 36 0.27 -18.01 -1.30
C LYS A 36 1.41 -18.45 -0.41
N LYS A 37 2.61 -17.92 -0.64
CA LYS A 37 3.79 -18.22 0.18
C LYS A 37 3.59 -17.76 1.62
N LEU A 38 3.09 -16.55 1.86
CA LEU A 38 2.78 -16.07 3.21
C LEU A 38 1.79 -16.99 3.95
N ARG A 39 0.71 -17.42 3.28
CA ARG A 39 -0.23 -18.37 3.88
C ARG A 39 0.42 -19.70 4.21
N GLN A 40 1.31 -20.18 3.36
CA GLN A 40 2.01 -21.45 3.58
C GLN A 40 3.05 -21.36 4.69
N ASP A 41 3.85 -20.29 4.72
CA ASP A 41 4.97 -20.14 5.67
C ASP A 41 4.46 -19.84 7.10
N PHE A 42 3.39 -19.06 7.23
CA PHE A 42 2.89 -18.61 8.54
C PHE A 42 1.63 -19.34 9.01
N THR A 43 0.91 -20.04 8.10
CA THR A 43 -0.36 -20.71 8.42
C THR A 43 -1.29 -19.88 9.33
N PRO A 44 -1.55 -18.59 8.99
CA PRO A 44 -2.20 -17.66 9.89
C PRO A 44 -3.67 -18.06 10.10
N ARG A 45 -4.15 -17.94 11.35
CA ARG A 45 -5.57 -18.13 11.68
C ARG A 45 -6.44 -17.03 11.07
N TYR A 46 -5.94 -15.80 11.05
CA TYR A 46 -6.59 -14.63 10.46
C TYR A 46 -5.69 -14.05 9.38
N PHE A 47 -6.26 -13.71 8.25
CA PHE A 47 -5.53 -13.17 7.11
C PHE A 47 -6.43 -12.22 6.33
N ALA A 48 -6.01 -10.98 6.19
CA ALA A 48 -6.73 -9.96 5.44
C ALA A 48 -5.77 -9.11 4.62
N ALA A 49 -6.26 -8.46 3.58
CA ALA A 49 -5.53 -7.47 2.80
C ALA A 49 -6.11 -6.09 3.09
N VAL A 50 -5.26 -5.13 3.43
CA VAL A 50 -5.68 -3.74 3.69
C VAL A 50 -5.21 -2.87 2.53
N PHE A 51 -6.13 -2.08 1.98
CA PHE A 51 -5.88 -1.13 0.90
C PHE A 51 -6.08 0.30 1.40
N ASP A 52 -5.29 1.21 0.84
CA ASP A 52 -5.52 2.64 1.02
C ASP A 52 -6.82 3.04 0.31
N PRO A 53 -7.71 3.81 0.95
CA PRO A 53 -8.91 4.31 0.30
C PRO A 53 -8.58 5.30 -0.82
N SER A 54 -9.48 5.41 -1.78
CA SER A 54 -9.45 6.49 -2.76
C SER A 54 -9.99 7.77 -2.11
N GLY A 55 -9.15 8.80 -1.96
CA GLY A 55 -9.56 10.11 -1.42
C GLY A 55 -8.61 10.64 -0.35
N ALA A 56 -9.02 11.77 0.26
CA ALA A 56 -8.28 12.37 1.36
C ALA A 56 -8.34 11.49 2.61
N VAL A 57 -7.23 11.35 3.30
CA VAL A 57 -7.16 10.66 4.58
C VAL A 57 -7.05 11.67 5.72
N PHE A 58 -7.45 11.29 6.91
CA PHE A 58 -7.42 12.13 8.13
C PHE A 58 -6.10 12.88 8.33
N ARG A 59 -4.98 12.27 7.97
CA ARG A 59 -3.66 12.95 8.02
C ARG A 59 -3.55 14.11 7.06
N ASP A 60 -4.18 14.02 5.89
CA ASP A 60 -4.19 15.10 4.89
C ASP A 60 -5.00 16.28 5.40
N GLU A 61 -6.18 16.00 5.96
CA GLU A 61 -7.05 17.02 6.56
C GLU A 61 -6.38 17.71 7.75
N ARG A 62 -5.75 16.91 8.63
CA ARG A 62 -5.04 17.45 9.79
C ARG A 62 -3.81 18.26 9.41
N ALA A 63 -3.09 17.84 8.38
CA ALA A 63 -1.93 18.56 7.88
C ALA A 63 -2.32 19.85 7.15
N GLN A 64 -3.43 19.85 6.39
CA GLN A 64 -4.00 21.07 5.83
C GLN A 64 -4.48 22.05 6.92
N ALA A 65 -5.09 21.54 7.99
CA ALA A 65 -5.51 22.34 9.13
C ALA A 65 -4.35 22.93 9.94
N MET A 66 -3.20 22.23 9.99
CA MET A 66 -1.99 22.69 10.68
C MET A 66 -1.12 23.64 9.84
N GLY A 67 -1.37 23.75 8.54
CA GLY A 67 -0.79 24.74 7.61
C GLY A 67 0.70 24.67 7.36
N MET A 68 1.51 24.22 8.30
CA MET A 68 2.97 24.11 8.19
C MET A 68 3.53 23.05 9.12
N LEU A 69 4.43 22.23 8.60
CA LEU A 69 5.23 21.30 9.40
C LEU A 69 6.59 21.93 9.69
N ARG A 70 6.95 22.06 10.96
CA ARG A 70 8.31 22.46 11.37
C ARG A 70 9.25 21.26 11.25
N LYS A 71 10.19 21.33 10.33
CA LYS A 71 11.24 20.32 10.15
C LYS A 71 12.57 20.89 10.60
N TRP A 72 13.30 20.11 11.41
CA TRP A 72 14.66 20.47 11.78
C TRP A 72 15.60 20.32 10.57
N ASN A 73 16.25 21.42 10.17
CA ASN A 73 17.30 21.41 9.16
C ASN A 73 18.67 21.37 9.86
N SER A 74 19.33 20.21 9.78
CA SER A 74 20.63 20.00 10.42
C SER A 74 21.76 20.83 9.82
N LYS A 75 21.62 21.32 8.58
CA LYS A 75 22.61 22.18 7.92
C LYS A 75 22.52 23.62 8.39
N LEU A 76 21.30 24.09 8.66
CA LEU A 76 21.05 25.47 9.10
C LEU A 76 20.89 25.58 10.62
N GLN A 77 20.92 24.48 11.35
CA GLN A 77 20.67 24.39 12.80
C GLN A 77 19.43 25.17 13.25
N SER A 78 18.39 25.15 12.41
CA SER A 78 17.13 25.86 12.65
C SER A 78 15.93 25.04 12.19
N PHE A 79 14.75 25.38 12.72
CA PHE A 79 13.49 24.81 12.25
C PHE A 79 13.02 25.59 11.02
N GLU A 80 12.79 24.87 9.93
CA GLU A 80 12.18 25.41 8.71
C GLU A 80 10.71 25.03 8.66
N ASP A 81 9.88 25.99 8.27
CA ASP A 81 8.47 25.76 7.97
C ASP A 81 8.38 25.18 6.54
N VAL A 82 8.07 23.90 6.45
CA VAL A 82 7.90 23.21 5.16
C VAL A 82 6.43 23.09 4.86
N SER A 83 5.98 23.62 3.72
CA SER A 83 4.60 23.42 3.28
C SER A 83 4.32 21.93 3.04
N TYR A 84 3.18 21.45 3.49
CA TYR A 84 2.78 20.05 3.36
C TYR A 84 2.70 19.55 1.90
N GLU A 85 2.43 20.44 0.96
CA GLU A 85 2.46 20.12 -0.47
C GLU A 85 3.81 19.55 -0.93
N GLY A 86 4.92 19.93 -0.29
CA GLY A 86 6.25 19.38 -0.59
C GLY A 86 6.44 17.91 -0.20
N TYR A 87 5.68 17.37 0.76
CA TYR A 87 5.82 15.99 1.22
C TYR A 87 5.17 14.99 0.26
N LYS A 88 4.01 15.33 -0.32
CA LYS A 88 3.30 14.49 -1.30
C LYS A 88 3.68 14.75 -2.76
N ALA A 89 4.22 15.91 -3.10
CA ALA A 89 4.61 16.28 -4.46
C ALA A 89 5.70 15.37 -5.07
N LYS A 90 6.41 14.59 -4.26
CA LYS A 90 7.44 13.64 -4.70
C LYS A 90 6.96 12.18 -4.78
N ARG A 91 5.70 11.88 -4.53
CA ARG A 91 5.18 10.52 -4.76
C ARG A 91 4.99 10.34 -6.26
N GLU A 92 5.83 9.53 -6.88
CA GLU A 92 5.61 9.10 -8.25
C GLU A 92 4.21 8.48 -8.36
N SER A 93 3.46 8.91 -9.37
CA SER A 93 2.17 8.33 -9.66
C SER A 93 2.33 6.84 -9.98
N MET A 94 1.34 6.04 -9.61
CA MET A 94 1.35 4.60 -9.92
C MET A 94 1.52 4.41 -11.43
N PRO A 95 2.52 3.63 -11.87
CA PRO A 95 2.71 3.30 -13.29
C PRO A 95 1.42 2.76 -13.92
N GLU A 96 1.14 3.15 -15.16
CA GLU A 96 -0.12 2.80 -15.83
C GLU A 96 -0.29 1.29 -16.01
N ASP A 97 0.78 0.57 -16.31
CA ASP A 97 0.79 -0.88 -16.44
C ASP A 97 0.51 -1.58 -15.09
N LEU A 98 0.93 -0.99 -13.97
CA LEU A 98 0.57 -1.47 -12.64
C LEU A 98 -0.90 -1.13 -12.32
N ARG A 99 -1.35 0.09 -12.61
CA ARG A 99 -2.73 0.53 -12.39
C ARG A 99 -3.73 -0.42 -13.05
N ARG A 100 -3.44 -0.85 -14.28
CA ARG A 100 -4.25 -1.82 -15.03
C ARG A 100 -4.32 -3.20 -14.37
N GLN A 101 -3.35 -3.55 -13.51
CA GLN A 101 -3.30 -4.83 -12.82
C GLN A 101 -4.02 -4.83 -11.45
N VAL A 102 -4.21 -3.67 -10.82
CA VAL A 102 -4.83 -3.58 -9.48
C VAL A 102 -6.21 -4.25 -9.39
N PRO A 103 -7.13 -4.09 -10.36
CA PRO A 103 -8.41 -4.79 -10.32
C PRO A 103 -8.27 -6.32 -10.32
N TYR A 104 -7.29 -6.85 -11.04
CA TYR A 104 -7.03 -8.30 -11.09
C TYR A 104 -6.39 -8.81 -9.81
N ILE A 105 -5.57 -8.01 -9.15
CA ILE A 105 -5.03 -8.28 -7.82
C ILE A 105 -6.18 -8.40 -6.81
N ARG A 106 -7.13 -7.45 -6.80
CA ARG A 106 -8.32 -7.51 -5.94
C ARG A 106 -9.14 -8.76 -6.20
N ARG A 107 -9.47 -9.06 -7.45
CA ARG A 107 -10.20 -10.29 -7.82
C ARG A 107 -9.45 -11.57 -7.41
N SER A 108 -8.13 -11.56 -7.44
CA SER A 108 -7.33 -12.70 -6.98
C SER A 108 -7.44 -12.91 -5.47
N LEU A 109 -7.49 -11.84 -4.68
CA LEU A 109 -7.72 -11.91 -3.23
C LEU A 109 -9.12 -12.46 -2.93
N GLU A 110 -10.14 -11.98 -3.62
CA GLU A 110 -11.51 -12.47 -3.51
C GLU A 110 -11.60 -13.97 -3.83
N ALA A 111 -10.98 -14.40 -4.94
CA ALA A 111 -10.94 -15.81 -5.34
C ALA A 111 -10.16 -16.70 -4.34
N LEU A 112 -9.22 -16.13 -3.59
CA LEU A 112 -8.49 -16.79 -2.51
C LEU A 112 -9.22 -16.72 -1.16
N HIS A 113 -10.43 -16.15 -1.12
CA HIS A 113 -11.24 -15.91 0.09
C HIS A 113 -10.47 -15.11 1.15
N ILE A 114 -9.70 -14.10 0.71
CA ILE A 114 -8.98 -13.18 1.59
C ILE A 114 -9.80 -11.90 1.68
N PRO A 115 -10.30 -11.52 2.86
CA PRO A 115 -11.02 -10.27 3.06
C PRO A 115 -10.19 -9.07 2.65
N ILE A 116 -10.81 -8.13 1.94
CA ILE A 116 -10.23 -6.84 1.59
C ILE A 116 -10.83 -5.79 2.51
N LEU A 117 -9.97 -5.09 3.25
CA LEU A 117 -10.34 -4.02 4.15
C LEU A 117 -9.90 -2.68 3.55
N GLU A 118 -10.81 -1.73 3.52
CA GLU A 118 -10.58 -0.37 3.05
C GLU A 118 -11.42 0.56 3.94
N VAL A 119 -10.76 1.38 4.76
CA VAL A 119 -11.42 2.24 5.74
C VAL A 119 -11.28 3.68 5.29
N LEU A 120 -12.41 4.32 4.98
CA LEU A 120 -12.45 5.71 4.53
C LEU A 120 -11.84 6.63 5.60
N GLY A 121 -11.01 7.56 5.16
CA GLY A 121 -10.37 8.54 6.03
C GLY A 121 -9.07 8.08 6.70
N PHE A 122 -8.70 6.80 6.65
CA PHE A 122 -7.49 6.26 7.27
C PHE A 122 -6.57 5.61 6.23
N GLU A 123 -5.25 5.75 6.40
CA GLU A 123 -4.28 5.02 5.60
C GLU A 123 -4.24 3.53 6.00
N ALA A 124 -3.86 2.66 5.08
CA ALA A 124 -3.76 1.22 5.33
C ALA A 124 -2.86 0.90 6.54
N ASP A 125 -1.77 1.64 6.71
CA ASP A 125 -0.83 1.45 7.83
C ASP A 125 -1.48 1.73 9.20
N ASP A 126 -2.39 2.71 9.29
CA ASP A 126 -3.14 3.03 10.51
C ASP A 126 -4.12 1.90 10.86
N VAL A 127 -4.81 1.38 9.84
CA VAL A 127 -5.73 0.24 9.99
C VAL A 127 -4.98 -1.02 10.41
N ILE A 128 -3.85 -1.33 9.77
CA ILE A 128 -3.01 -2.48 10.12
C ILE A 128 -2.51 -2.36 11.56
N GLY A 129 -2.00 -1.20 11.95
CA GLY A 129 -1.51 -0.96 13.31
C GLY A 129 -2.59 -1.14 14.38
N THR A 130 -3.80 -0.66 14.10
CA THR A 130 -4.95 -0.81 14.99
C THR A 130 -5.34 -2.27 15.14
N LEU A 131 -5.53 -2.98 14.03
CA LEU A 131 -5.91 -4.40 14.04
C LEU A 131 -4.85 -5.28 14.70
N ALA A 132 -3.56 -5.01 14.46
CA ALA A 132 -2.48 -5.77 15.09
C ALA A 132 -2.45 -5.60 16.61
N ARG A 133 -2.70 -4.38 17.09
CA ARG A 133 -2.80 -4.11 18.54
C ARG A 133 -4.00 -4.83 19.16
N GLU A 134 -5.18 -4.70 18.57
CA GLU A 134 -6.39 -5.37 19.06
C GLU A 134 -6.26 -6.89 19.05
N ALA A 135 -5.66 -7.46 18.00
CA ALA A 135 -5.39 -8.89 17.95
C ALA A 135 -4.44 -9.34 19.06
N ALA A 136 -3.38 -8.58 19.35
CA ALA A 136 -2.45 -8.87 20.43
C ALA A 136 -3.12 -8.80 21.82
N GLU A 137 -4.00 -7.82 22.04
CA GLU A 137 -4.79 -7.67 23.29
C GLU A 137 -5.76 -8.86 23.48
N LEU A 138 -6.25 -9.45 22.40
CA LEU A 138 -7.12 -10.63 22.43
C LEU A 138 -6.35 -11.96 22.45
N GLY A 139 -5.01 -11.93 22.45
CA GLY A 139 -4.16 -13.12 22.51
C GLY A 139 -4.05 -13.88 21.17
N HIS A 140 -4.12 -13.15 20.05
CA HIS A 140 -4.02 -13.71 18.70
C HIS A 140 -2.69 -13.36 18.03
#